data_325d53c7385053592760db30f99eaf6a
#
_entry.id   325d53c7385053592760db30f99eaf6a
#
_cell.length_a   1.000
_cell.length_b   1.000
_cell.length_c   1.000
_cell.angle_alpha   90.00
_cell.angle_beta   90.00
_cell.angle_gamma   90.00
#
_symmetry.space_group_name_H-M   'P 1'
#
loop_
_entity.id
_entity.type
_entity.pdbx_description
1 polymer ?
#
loop_
_entity_poly.entity_id
_entity_poly.type
_entity_poly.pdbx_seq_one_letter_code
_entity_poly.pdbx_strand_id
1 'polypeptide(L)'
;MRIGILSDTHDHIENTRQALEILRREGVERLFHCGDVTSPEVVALFEGWDVLFVRGNMDRLELLEPAVVALGRQPFLGDELTTTLAGRRIAFLHGNDTARLQQCIASGEFDYVFHGHTHRRRDERAGRTRVINPGALGGVRRESRSFCILDLQTDELRFIEIEG
;
A
#
# COMPACT_ATOMS: atom_id res chain seq x y z
N MET A 1 -0.59 6.48 16.22
CA MET A 1 -1.35 5.67 15.24
C MET A 1 -0.39 4.90 14.36
N ARG A 2 -0.52 3.59 14.35
CA ARG A 2 0.28 2.70 13.47
C ARG A 2 -0.54 2.33 12.25
N ILE A 3 0.08 2.48 11.09
CA ILE A 3 -0.51 2.10 9.81
C ILE A 3 0.35 1.04 9.13
N GLY A 4 -0.28 0.21 8.32
CA GLY A 4 0.39 -0.76 7.46
C GLY A 4 0.38 -0.30 6.02
N ILE A 5 1.49 -0.50 5.32
CA ILE A 5 1.63 -0.18 3.91
C ILE A 5 2.02 -1.46 3.18
N LEU A 6 1.17 -1.87 2.23
CA LEU A 6 1.36 -3.07 1.42
C LEU A 6 1.27 -2.69 -0.05
N SER A 7 1.88 -3.47 -0.90
CA SER A 7 1.76 -3.30 -2.35
C SER A 7 2.08 -4.59 -3.08
N ASP A 8 1.58 -4.67 -4.32
CA ASP A 8 1.99 -5.72 -5.24
C ASP A 8 1.83 -7.12 -4.62
N THR A 9 0.67 -7.35 -4.04
CA THR A 9 0.31 -8.67 -3.50
C THR A 9 0.05 -9.67 -4.62
N HIS A 10 -0.34 -9.15 -5.79
CA HIS A 10 -0.77 -9.95 -6.93
C HIS A 10 -1.76 -11.03 -6.45
N ASP A 11 -1.65 -12.23 -6.92
CA ASP A 11 -2.53 -13.34 -6.52
C ASP A 11 -1.93 -14.19 -5.37
N HIS A 12 -0.97 -13.65 -4.62
CA HIS A 12 -0.25 -14.40 -3.60
C HIS A 12 -0.98 -14.41 -2.25
N ILE A 13 -1.91 -15.36 -2.12
CA ILE A 13 -2.79 -15.47 -0.95
C ILE A 13 -1.99 -15.68 0.35
N GLU A 14 -1.03 -16.60 0.35
CA GLU A 14 -0.31 -16.98 1.57
C GLU A 14 0.55 -15.85 2.12
N ASN A 15 1.31 -15.16 1.26
CA ASN A 15 2.11 -14.02 1.71
C ASN A 15 1.23 -12.89 2.25
N THR A 16 0.11 -12.63 1.60
CA THR A 16 -0.83 -11.62 2.06
C THR A 16 -1.42 -12.00 3.42
N ARG A 17 -1.80 -13.26 3.60
CA ARG A 17 -2.32 -13.75 4.89
C ARG A 17 -1.31 -13.57 6.01
N GLN A 18 -0.05 -13.97 5.79
CA GLN A 18 1.03 -13.79 6.76
C GLN A 18 1.23 -12.32 7.13
N ALA A 19 1.27 -11.44 6.13
CA ALA A 19 1.43 -10.01 6.36
C ALA A 19 0.30 -9.46 7.23
N LEU A 20 -0.95 -9.79 6.89
CA LEU A 20 -2.13 -9.34 7.64
C LEU A 20 -2.13 -9.85 9.09
N GLU A 21 -1.67 -11.08 9.30
CA GLU A 21 -1.56 -11.66 10.64
C GLU A 21 -0.53 -10.90 11.50
N ILE A 22 0.63 -10.60 10.94
CA ILE A 22 1.65 -9.80 11.62
C ILE A 22 1.13 -8.40 11.93
N LEU A 23 0.50 -7.74 10.96
CA LEU A 23 -0.07 -6.40 11.13
C LEU A 23 -1.09 -6.36 12.28
N ARG A 24 -1.91 -7.39 12.41
CA ARG A 24 -2.89 -7.49 13.49
C ARG A 24 -2.21 -7.62 14.86
N ARG A 25 -1.19 -8.46 14.97
CA ARG A 25 -0.41 -8.61 16.21
C ARG A 25 0.30 -7.33 16.62
N GLU A 26 0.73 -6.55 15.64
CA GLU A 26 1.42 -5.27 15.86
C GLU A 26 0.48 -4.11 16.21
N GLY A 27 -0.83 -4.35 16.24
CA GLY A 27 -1.81 -3.33 16.61
C GLY A 27 -1.98 -2.25 15.54
N VAL A 28 -1.81 -2.61 14.28
CA VAL A 28 -2.02 -1.70 13.16
C VAL A 28 -3.50 -1.39 13.01
N GLU A 29 -3.82 -0.11 12.82
CA GLU A 29 -5.19 0.40 12.82
C GLU A 29 -5.76 0.58 11.41
N ARG A 30 -4.93 0.94 10.44
CA ARG A 30 -5.33 1.19 9.06
C ARG A 30 -4.29 0.68 8.08
N LEU A 31 -4.78 0.22 6.92
CA LEU A 31 -3.93 -0.28 5.83
C LEU A 31 -4.03 0.59 4.59
N PHE A 32 -2.90 0.74 3.90
CA PHE A 32 -2.80 1.33 2.57
C PHE A 32 -2.26 0.28 1.61
N HIS A 33 -3.01 -0.03 0.57
CA HIS A 33 -2.58 -0.95 -0.48
C HIS A 33 -2.28 -0.15 -1.74
N CYS A 34 -1.04 -0.14 -2.17
CA CYS A 34 -0.54 0.71 -3.26
C CYS A 34 -0.71 0.09 -4.66
N GLY A 35 -1.65 -0.84 -4.83
CA GLY A 35 -2.00 -1.36 -6.14
C GLY A 35 -1.39 -2.71 -6.50
N ASP A 36 -1.86 -3.27 -7.60
CA ASP A 36 -1.55 -4.62 -8.06
C ASP A 36 -1.94 -5.70 -7.04
N VAL A 37 -3.22 -5.67 -6.67
CA VAL A 37 -3.83 -6.74 -5.85
C VAL A 37 -4.27 -7.92 -6.73
N THR A 38 -4.63 -7.66 -7.96
CA THR A 38 -4.95 -8.51 -9.11
C THR A 38 -6.05 -9.56 -8.93
N SER A 39 -6.29 -10.06 -7.73
CA SER A 39 -7.15 -11.23 -7.49
C SER A 39 -8.27 -10.91 -6.49
N PRO A 40 -9.54 -11.23 -6.80
CA PRO A 40 -10.65 -11.09 -5.85
C PRO A 40 -10.43 -11.89 -4.56
N GLU A 41 -9.76 -13.03 -4.64
CA GLU A 41 -9.46 -13.89 -3.50
C GLU A 41 -8.51 -13.19 -2.53
N VAL A 42 -7.55 -12.43 -3.04
CA VAL A 42 -6.64 -11.62 -2.20
C VAL A 42 -7.40 -10.45 -1.58
N VAL A 43 -8.25 -9.76 -2.34
CA VAL A 43 -9.10 -8.69 -1.79
C VAL A 43 -9.92 -9.18 -0.61
N ALA A 44 -10.49 -10.38 -0.70
CA ALA A 44 -11.32 -10.97 0.36
C ALA A 44 -10.57 -11.17 1.67
N LEU A 45 -9.25 -11.32 1.65
CA LEU A 45 -8.44 -11.45 2.85
C LEU A 45 -8.45 -10.19 3.74
N PHE A 46 -8.79 -9.04 3.15
CA PHE A 46 -8.85 -7.77 3.87
C PHE A 46 -10.16 -7.55 4.62
N GLU A 47 -11.03 -8.55 4.69
CA GLU A 47 -12.27 -8.46 5.47
C GLU A 47 -11.97 -8.11 6.93
N GLY A 48 -12.73 -7.15 7.47
CA GLY A 48 -12.54 -6.68 8.83
C GLY A 48 -11.41 -5.66 9.02
N TRP A 49 -10.70 -5.31 7.96
CA TRP A 49 -9.68 -4.26 8.00
C TRP A 49 -10.21 -2.91 7.53
N ASP A 50 -9.71 -1.85 8.14
CA ASP A 50 -9.85 -0.50 7.59
C ASP A 50 -8.73 -0.30 6.55
N VAL A 51 -9.05 -0.55 5.29
CA VAL A 51 -8.08 -0.55 4.19
C VAL A 51 -8.51 0.39 3.07
N LEU A 52 -7.54 1.13 2.53
CA LEU A 52 -7.70 1.94 1.33
C LEU A 52 -6.86 1.32 0.21
N PHE A 53 -7.46 1.19 -0.97
CA PHE A 53 -6.81 0.67 -2.17
C PHE A 53 -6.67 1.75 -3.22
N VAL A 54 -5.54 1.74 -3.95
CA VAL A 54 -5.43 2.37 -5.26
C VAL A 54 -5.23 1.29 -6.32
N ARG A 55 -5.54 1.62 -7.56
CA ARG A 55 -5.40 0.71 -8.68
C ARG A 55 -3.96 0.70 -9.20
N GLY A 56 -3.40 -0.50 -9.36
CA GLY A 56 -2.15 -0.69 -10.10
C GLY A 56 -2.42 -0.98 -11.58
N ASN A 57 -1.36 -1.02 -12.38
CA ASN A 57 -1.46 -1.24 -13.82
C ASN A 57 -1.95 -2.67 -14.19
N MET A 58 -1.83 -3.62 -13.27
CA MET A 58 -2.31 -5.00 -13.46
C MET A 58 -3.71 -5.22 -12.90
N ASP A 59 -4.31 -4.21 -12.28
CA ASP A 59 -5.64 -4.33 -11.67
C ASP A 59 -6.75 -4.10 -12.69
N ARG A 60 -7.62 -5.09 -12.82
CA ARG A 60 -8.81 -5.02 -13.67
C ARG A 60 -10.01 -4.67 -12.80
N LEU A 61 -10.51 -3.44 -12.93
CA LEU A 61 -11.60 -2.93 -12.09
C LEU A 61 -12.85 -3.80 -12.16
N GLU A 62 -13.25 -4.22 -13.37
CA GLU A 62 -14.44 -5.06 -13.56
C GLU A 62 -14.38 -6.38 -12.80
N LEU A 63 -13.16 -6.86 -12.53
CA LEU A 63 -12.93 -8.09 -11.76
C LEU A 63 -12.88 -7.82 -10.26
N LEU A 64 -12.23 -6.74 -9.85
CA LEU A 64 -11.91 -6.46 -8.45
C LEU A 64 -12.97 -5.63 -7.72
N GLU A 65 -13.69 -4.77 -8.43
CA GLU A 65 -14.69 -3.90 -7.84
C GLU A 65 -15.76 -4.65 -7.04
N PRO A 66 -16.35 -5.75 -7.54
CA PRO A 66 -17.32 -6.51 -6.74
C PRO A 66 -16.74 -7.04 -5.43
N ALA A 67 -15.46 -7.46 -5.42
CA ALA A 67 -14.80 -7.94 -4.21
C ALA A 67 -14.57 -6.82 -3.20
N VAL A 68 -14.18 -5.63 -3.66
CA VAL A 68 -14.00 -4.44 -2.82
C VAL A 68 -15.35 -4.00 -2.23
N VAL A 69 -16.39 -3.97 -3.05
CA VAL A 69 -17.75 -3.65 -2.59
C VAL A 69 -18.22 -4.64 -1.52
N ALA A 70 -17.92 -5.93 -1.69
CA ALA A 70 -18.28 -6.97 -0.72
C ALA A 70 -17.61 -6.77 0.66
N LEU A 71 -16.48 -6.06 0.70
CA LEU A 71 -15.84 -5.66 1.96
C LEU A 71 -16.56 -4.50 2.66
N GLY A 72 -17.59 -3.92 2.05
CA GLY A 72 -18.23 -2.71 2.53
C GLY A 72 -17.41 -1.44 2.31
N ARG A 73 -16.50 -1.47 1.33
CA ARG A 73 -15.62 -0.36 0.99
C ARG A 73 -16.10 0.34 -0.28
N GLN A 74 -15.60 1.56 -0.48
CA GLN A 74 -15.78 2.23 -1.77
C GLN A 74 -14.98 1.47 -2.84
N PRO A 75 -15.49 1.36 -4.06
CA PRO A 75 -14.72 0.85 -5.19
C PRO A 75 -13.41 1.63 -5.37
N PHE A 76 -12.48 1.08 -6.12
CA PHE A 76 -11.25 1.80 -6.47
C PHE A 76 -11.61 3.16 -7.08
N LEU A 77 -11.17 4.24 -6.43
CA LEU A 77 -11.54 5.61 -6.84
C LEU A 77 -10.68 6.13 -7.99
N GLY A 78 -9.61 5.43 -8.32
CA GLY A 78 -8.71 5.81 -9.39
C GLY A 78 -7.28 5.38 -9.09
N ASP A 79 -6.37 5.99 -9.82
CA ASP A 79 -4.95 5.63 -9.78
C ASP A 79 -4.23 6.25 -8.58
N GLU A 80 -4.82 7.22 -7.90
CA GLU A 80 -4.25 7.85 -6.72
C GLU A 80 -5.34 8.29 -5.73
N LEU A 81 -4.98 8.31 -4.46
CA LEU A 81 -5.81 8.83 -3.37
C LEU A 81 -4.97 9.73 -2.47
N THR A 82 -5.61 10.75 -1.90
CA THR A 82 -5.02 11.59 -0.87
C THR A 82 -5.90 11.57 0.37
N THR A 83 -5.27 11.62 1.53
CA THR A 83 -5.99 11.64 2.80
C THR A 83 -5.17 12.39 3.85
N THR A 84 -5.85 12.82 4.90
CA THR A 84 -5.20 13.35 6.10
C THR A 84 -5.50 12.40 7.26
N LEU A 85 -4.46 11.94 7.92
CA LEU A 85 -4.57 10.97 8.99
C LEU A 85 -3.60 11.35 10.11
N ALA A 86 -4.09 11.45 11.33
CA ALA A 86 -3.31 11.89 12.50
C ALA A 86 -2.53 13.20 12.22
N GLY A 87 -3.14 14.15 11.51
CA GLY A 87 -2.54 15.43 11.14
C GLY A 87 -1.50 15.35 10.02
N ARG A 88 -1.30 14.19 9.42
CA ARG A 88 -0.35 13.99 8.32
C ARG A 88 -1.07 13.93 6.99
N ARG A 89 -0.58 14.68 6.00
CA ARG A 89 -1.10 14.62 4.63
C ARG A 89 -0.38 13.51 3.86
N ILE A 90 -1.16 12.58 3.36
CA ILE A 90 -0.65 11.37 2.69
C ILE A 90 -1.23 11.32 1.28
N ALA A 91 -0.38 11.11 0.28
CA ALA A 91 -0.78 10.68 -1.05
C ALA A 91 -0.26 9.26 -1.30
N PHE A 92 -1.04 8.45 -1.98
CA PHE A 92 -0.56 7.15 -2.40
C PHE A 92 -1.11 6.77 -3.77
N LEU A 93 -0.28 6.10 -4.55
CA LEU A 93 -0.52 5.72 -5.93
C LEU A 93 0.36 4.52 -6.24
N HIS A 94 0.09 3.84 -7.35
CA HIS A 94 0.89 2.67 -7.68
C HIS A 94 2.32 3.03 -8.12
N GLY A 95 2.46 4.09 -8.94
CA GLY A 95 3.77 4.59 -9.37
C GLY A 95 4.22 4.09 -10.74
N ASN A 96 3.35 3.43 -11.50
CA ASN A 96 3.64 3.04 -12.88
C ASN A 96 3.70 4.26 -13.82
N ASP A 97 2.94 5.31 -13.52
CA ASP A 97 3.14 6.63 -14.14
C ASP A 97 4.22 7.38 -13.35
N THR A 98 5.46 7.25 -13.81
CA THR A 98 6.62 7.82 -13.12
C THR A 98 6.61 9.34 -13.10
N ALA A 99 6.10 9.97 -14.15
CA ALA A 99 5.97 11.43 -14.22
C ALA A 99 4.98 11.92 -13.16
N ARG A 100 3.83 11.26 -13.01
CA ARG A 100 2.85 11.62 -11.98
C ARG A 100 3.40 11.40 -10.57
N LEU A 101 4.10 10.30 -10.33
CA LEU A 101 4.75 10.05 -9.05
C LEU A 101 5.74 11.17 -8.70
N GLN A 102 6.58 11.57 -9.65
CA GLN A 102 7.54 12.65 -9.45
C GLN A 102 6.86 13.99 -9.18
N GLN A 103 5.79 14.31 -9.89
CA GLN A 103 5.00 15.50 -9.62
C GLN A 103 4.45 15.52 -8.20
N CYS A 104 3.91 14.40 -7.75
CA CYS A 104 3.35 14.24 -6.42
C CYS A 104 4.43 14.48 -5.35
N ILE A 105 5.59 13.88 -5.51
CA ILE A 105 6.73 14.06 -4.60
C ILE A 105 7.23 15.49 -4.61
N ALA A 106 7.42 16.08 -5.79
CA ALA A 106 7.98 17.41 -5.96
C ALA A 106 7.03 18.54 -5.51
N SER A 107 5.73 18.25 -5.40
CA SER A 107 4.73 19.26 -5.01
C SER A 107 4.98 19.87 -3.63
N GLY A 108 5.62 19.11 -2.73
CA GLY A 108 5.82 19.54 -1.33
C GLY A 108 4.53 19.60 -0.51
N GLU A 109 3.42 19.11 -1.04
CA GLU A 109 2.12 19.18 -0.38
C GLU A 109 1.91 18.09 0.67
N PHE A 110 2.70 17.02 0.62
CA PHE A 110 2.48 15.82 1.44
C PHE A 110 3.60 15.58 2.43
N ASP A 111 3.23 15.06 3.59
CA ASP A 111 4.19 14.54 4.56
C ASP A 111 4.73 13.19 4.10
N TYR A 112 3.85 12.39 3.48
CA TYR A 112 4.19 11.07 2.96
C TYR A 112 3.63 10.86 1.57
N VAL A 113 4.42 10.17 0.73
CA VAL A 113 3.97 9.60 -0.54
C VAL A 113 4.29 8.11 -0.52
N PHE A 114 3.26 7.26 -0.61
CA PHE A 114 3.42 5.82 -0.68
C PHE A 114 3.23 5.35 -2.12
N HIS A 115 4.05 4.41 -2.55
CA HIS A 115 3.91 3.80 -3.87
C HIS A 115 4.41 2.35 -3.87
N GLY A 116 4.21 1.65 -4.98
CA GLY A 116 4.69 0.30 -5.23
C GLY A 116 5.32 0.19 -6.60
N HIS A 117 4.89 -0.77 -7.40
CA HIS A 117 5.22 -1.02 -8.80
C HIS A 117 6.63 -1.58 -9.03
N THR A 118 7.67 -0.99 -8.45
CA THR A 118 9.06 -1.41 -8.69
C THR A 118 9.41 -2.74 -8.03
N HIS A 119 8.59 -3.22 -7.09
CA HIS A 119 8.85 -4.39 -6.25
C HIS A 119 10.13 -4.24 -5.40
N ARG A 120 10.54 -2.99 -5.13
CA ARG A 120 11.74 -2.67 -4.34
C ARG A 120 11.39 -1.72 -3.21
N ARG A 121 11.93 -1.99 -2.04
CA ARG A 121 11.78 -1.11 -0.88
C ARG A 121 12.38 0.26 -1.16
N ARG A 122 11.73 1.29 -0.65
CA ARG A 122 12.19 2.67 -0.73
C ARG A 122 11.85 3.39 0.56
N ASP A 123 12.79 4.14 1.09
CA ASP A 123 12.60 5.06 2.21
C ASP A 123 13.52 6.24 1.98
N GLU A 124 13.01 7.31 1.42
CA GLU A 124 13.79 8.48 1.03
C GLU A 124 13.04 9.75 1.41
N ARG A 125 13.79 10.77 1.77
CA ARG A 125 13.22 12.11 1.95
C ARG A 125 13.52 12.98 0.74
N ALA A 126 12.47 13.63 0.23
CA ALA A 126 12.53 14.62 -0.84
C ALA A 126 11.90 15.90 -0.29
N GLY A 127 12.75 16.85 0.15
CA GLY A 127 12.27 18.02 0.89
C GLY A 127 11.57 17.59 2.18
N ARG A 128 10.33 18.04 2.38
CA ARG A 128 9.53 17.67 3.55
C ARG A 128 8.84 16.31 3.41
N THR A 129 8.83 15.74 2.22
CA THR A 129 8.07 14.52 1.91
C THR A 129 8.92 13.28 2.14
N ARG A 130 8.41 12.33 2.91
CA ARG A 130 9.00 10.99 3.03
C ARG A 130 8.33 10.07 2.01
N VAL A 131 9.14 9.48 1.13
CA VAL A 131 8.69 8.62 0.05
C VAL A 131 8.94 7.16 0.43
N ILE A 132 7.88 6.35 0.47
CA ILE A 132 7.95 4.98 0.96
C ILE A 132 7.36 4.03 -0.07
N ASN A 133 8.15 2.99 -0.42
CA ASN A 133 7.68 1.82 -1.14
C ASN A 133 7.89 0.61 -0.21
N PRO A 134 6.83 -0.14 0.14
CA PRO A 134 6.94 -1.22 1.12
C PRO A 134 7.64 -2.48 0.57
N GLY A 135 7.95 -2.51 -0.74
CA GLY A 135 8.32 -3.73 -1.42
C GLY A 135 7.08 -4.50 -1.87
N ALA A 136 7.27 -5.68 -2.41
CA ALA A 136 6.19 -6.50 -2.95
C ALA A 136 5.97 -7.77 -2.13
N LEU A 137 4.70 -8.16 -1.98
CA LEU A 137 4.33 -9.43 -1.36
C LEU A 137 4.12 -10.55 -2.39
N GLY A 138 3.97 -10.20 -3.66
CA GLY A 138 3.78 -11.13 -4.77
C GLY A 138 4.44 -10.63 -6.05
N GLY A 139 4.04 -11.21 -7.18
CA GLY A 139 4.58 -10.84 -8.48
C GLY A 139 6.05 -11.19 -8.68
N VAL A 140 6.68 -10.54 -9.63
CA VAL A 140 8.10 -10.77 -9.95
C VAL A 140 8.97 -10.38 -8.76
N ARG A 141 9.82 -11.31 -8.33
CA ARG A 141 10.68 -11.11 -7.17
C ARG A 141 11.91 -10.30 -7.55
N ARG A 142 12.04 -9.11 -6.94
CA ARG A 142 13.21 -8.22 -7.10
C ARG A 142 14.10 -8.22 -5.85
N GLU A 143 13.48 -8.45 -4.70
CA GLU A 143 14.15 -8.59 -3.40
C GLU A 143 13.26 -9.44 -2.49
N SER A 144 13.61 -9.63 -1.23
CA SER A 144 12.78 -10.38 -0.29
C SER A 144 11.41 -9.74 -0.14
N ARG A 145 10.39 -10.57 0.07
CA ARG A 145 9.00 -10.13 0.26
C ARG A 145 8.88 -9.29 1.51
N SER A 146 8.20 -8.16 1.42
CA SER A 146 8.10 -7.23 2.54
C SER A 146 6.86 -6.35 2.48
N PHE A 147 6.55 -5.76 3.62
CA PHE A 147 5.59 -4.69 3.82
C PHE A 147 6.12 -3.76 4.91
N CYS A 148 5.41 -2.66 5.19
CA CYS A 148 5.86 -1.68 6.17
C CYS A 148 4.85 -1.49 7.29
N ILE A 149 5.38 -1.10 8.46
CA ILE A 149 4.62 -0.51 9.56
C ILE A 149 5.21 0.87 9.82
N LEU A 150 4.35 1.88 9.78
CA LEU A 150 4.71 3.28 10.04
C LEU A 150 3.93 3.80 11.22
N ASP A 151 4.62 4.37 12.20
CA ASP A 151 3.99 5.12 13.28
C ASP A 151 3.93 6.60 12.88
N LEU A 152 2.71 7.11 12.67
CA LEU A 152 2.51 8.49 12.22
C LEU A 152 2.87 9.53 13.28
N GLN A 153 2.90 9.15 14.56
CA GLN A 153 3.26 10.05 15.64
C GLN A 153 4.75 10.22 15.76
N THR A 154 5.49 9.12 15.70
CA THR A 154 6.96 9.09 15.92
C THR A 154 7.75 9.16 14.63
N ASP A 155 7.11 8.96 13.47
CA ASP A 155 7.74 8.83 12.16
C ASP A 155 8.66 7.61 12.04
N GLU A 156 8.51 6.63 12.92
CA GLU A 156 9.28 5.38 12.89
C GLU A 156 8.70 4.44 11.82
N LEU A 157 9.55 4.01 10.90
CA LEU A 157 9.23 3.07 9.83
C LEU A 157 9.99 1.76 10.04
N ARG A 158 9.26 0.65 9.93
CA ARG A 158 9.87 -0.69 9.93
C ARG A 158 9.46 -1.43 8.67
N PHE A 159 10.44 -1.97 7.97
CA PHE A 159 10.20 -2.97 6.93
C PHE A 159 10.13 -4.35 7.59
N ILE A 160 9.08 -5.09 7.30
CA ILE A 160 8.90 -6.44 7.80
C ILE A 160 9.06 -7.40 6.62
N GLU A 161 10.08 -8.23 6.69
CA GLU A 161 10.32 -9.26 5.68
C GLU A 161 9.57 -10.54 6.05
N ILE A 162 9.05 -11.21 5.04
CA ILE A 162 8.43 -12.53 5.19
C ILE A 162 9.11 -13.54 4.27
N GLU A 163 9.06 -14.81 4.69
CA GLU A 163 9.46 -15.91 3.82
C GLU A 163 8.34 -16.18 2.81
N GLY A 164 8.70 -16.26 1.52
CA GLY A 164 7.66 -16.49 0.52
C GLY A 164 8.07 -16.45 -0.94
#